data_151fb5894a161b8fe17d6c8461bd129e
#
_entry.id   151fb5894a161b8fe17d6c8461bd129e
#
_cell.length_a   1.000
_cell.length_b   1.000
_cell.length_c   1.000
_cell.angle_alpha   90.00
_cell.angle_beta   90.00
_cell.angle_gamma   90.00
#
_symmetry.space_group_name_H-M   'P 1'
#
loop_
_entity.id
_entity.type
_entity.pdbx_description
1 polymer ?
#
loop_
_entity_poly.entity_id
_entity_poly.type
_entity_poly.pdbx_seq_one_letter_code
_entity_poly.pdbx_strand_id
1 'polypeptide(L)'
;MTRTVLMNTGPWLPVPPDGYGGIENVVAALVPELRRLGIRVLLATVARSTLPVDERLTSFPDGQFEMLQRPYNQVSGVAHAHLHAVVRALRDRDDIDLVHDHVEVVGLAVLSAAALAPTAPPVLHTLHWDLRKHGDFYSCLDAGPRVRVNGVSASQLHRAPKALRRHSMGHVHLATPLAVGADRRPPVEKAGHAVVMGRITPGKGQHLAARLAHECGFDLVLAGPVGPHRQPMDLTAAGGAAAGNPDVRYWEDEVRPLVDGIRVRWIGTVASQERNTLVASARVSLFPLQWEEPGGTAVVETLALGTPAVGLSRGCLPELVEHGRTGWLAKSPDDLAGLVQAAGKIDPRECCEQAARRFTPAVMAARYADLYEQVISGTGGKAAADRFVDYLQTAPIEKEAGNTPEIA
;
A
#
# COMPACT_ATOMS: atom_id res chain seq x y z
N MET A 1 3.13 -30.10 10.72
CA MET A 1 3.58 -30.25 9.32
C MET A 1 3.94 -28.89 8.77
N THR A 2 5.01 -28.78 7.99
CA THR A 2 5.39 -27.52 7.33
C THR A 2 4.35 -27.17 6.27
N ARG A 3 3.78 -25.95 6.31
CA ARG A 3 2.83 -25.50 5.29
C ARG A 3 3.57 -25.05 4.04
N THR A 4 3.03 -25.36 2.87
CA THR A 4 3.52 -24.88 1.57
C THR A 4 2.53 -23.89 0.99
N VAL A 5 2.99 -22.66 0.76
CA VAL A 5 2.19 -21.56 0.18
C VAL A 5 2.73 -21.22 -1.20
N LEU A 6 1.86 -21.24 -2.21
CA LEU A 6 2.14 -20.69 -3.52
C LEU A 6 1.78 -19.19 -3.47
N MET A 7 2.80 -18.32 -3.45
CA MET A 7 2.68 -16.88 -3.46
C MET A 7 2.67 -16.37 -4.90
N ASN A 8 1.55 -15.78 -5.34
CA ASN A 8 1.40 -15.25 -6.70
C ASN A 8 1.54 -13.72 -6.71
N THR A 9 2.63 -13.21 -7.30
CA THR A 9 2.93 -11.77 -7.40
C THR A 9 2.66 -11.18 -8.77
N GLY A 10 2.33 -12.03 -9.74
CA GLY A 10 2.14 -11.60 -11.13
C GLY A 10 3.43 -11.42 -11.92
N PRO A 11 3.28 -11.06 -13.20
CA PRO A 11 4.40 -10.95 -14.13
C PRO A 11 4.97 -9.55 -14.29
N TRP A 12 4.55 -8.56 -13.47
CA TRP A 12 4.78 -7.16 -13.77
C TRP A 12 6.19 -6.69 -13.47
N LEU A 13 6.74 -7.04 -12.32
CA LEU A 13 8.06 -6.63 -11.87
C LEU A 13 8.80 -7.80 -11.20
N PRO A 14 10.14 -7.79 -11.15
CA PRO A 14 10.89 -8.74 -10.34
C PRO A 14 10.65 -8.52 -8.83
N VAL A 15 10.89 -9.54 -8.03
CA VAL A 15 10.80 -9.48 -6.56
C VAL A 15 12.18 -9.75 -5.96
N PRO A 16 12.76 -8.81 -5.19
CA PRO A 16 12.32 -7.43 -4.99
C PRO A 16 12.43 -6.60 -6.29
N PRO A 17 11.67 -5.50 -6.41
CA PRO A 17 11.73 -4.66 -7.59
C PRO A 17 12.93 -3.72 -7.56
N ASP A 18 13.42 -3.33 -8.72
CA ASP A 18 14.46 -2.32 -8.88
C ASP A 18 13.85 -0.90 -8.73
N GLY A 19 13.45 -0.53 -7.52
CA GLY A 19 12.88 0.80 -7.21
C GLY A 19 11.35 0.77 -7.03
N TYR A 20 10.56 1.22 -8.02
CA TYR A 20 9.10 1.21 -7.91
C TYR A 20 8.53 -0.20 -8.00
N GLY A 21 7.62 -0.52 -7.09
CA GLY A 21 6.88 -1.79 -7.07
C GLY A 21 6.08 -1.91 -5.76
N GLY A 22 4.76 -1.69 -5.83
CA GLY A 22 3.91 -1.70 -4.64
C GLY A 22 3.80 -3.10 -4.04
N ILE A 23 3.26 -4.03 -4.82
CA ILE A 23 2.99 -5.40 -4.41
C ILE A 23 4.31 -6.17 -4.18
N GLU A 24 5.25 -6.00 -5.09
CA GLU A 24 6.54 -6.71 -5.05
C GLU A 24 7.34 -6.35 -3.79
N ASN A 25 7.28 -5.09 -3.33
CA ASN A 25 7.88 -4.68 -2.06
C ASN A 25 7.17 -5.30 -0.86
N VAL A 26 5.83 -5.43 -0.90
CA VAL A 26 5.07 -6.11 0.15
C VAL A 26 5.48 -7.57 0.25
N VAL A 27 5.56 -8.27 -0.89
CA VAL A 27 5.96 -9.68 -0.93
C VAL A 27 7.43 -9.85 -0.55
N ALA A 28 8.31 -8.96 -0.99
CA ALA A 28 9.72 -8.96 -0.61
C ALA A 28 9.93 -8.78 0.91
N ALA A 29 9.05 -8.03 1.57
CA ALA A 29 9.06 -7.88 3.02
C ALA A 29 8.41 -9.09 3.74
N LEU A 30 7.35 -9.67 3.17
CA LEU A 30 6.55 -10.74 3.78
C LEU A 30 7.27 -12.09 3.76
N VAL A 31 7.76 -12.50 2.61
CA VAL A 31 8.25 -13.88 2.37
C VAL A 31 9.40 -14.29 3.29
N PRO A 32 10.44 -13.46 3.54
CA PRO A 32 11.50 -13.85 4.47
C PRO A 32 10.99 -14.19 5.88
N GLU A 33 9.98 -13.47 6.35
CA GLU A 33 9.40 -13.70 7.68
C GLU A 33 8.51 -14.94 7.71
N LEU A 34 7.70 -15.20 6.67
CA LEU A 34 6.94 -16.44 6.54
C LEU A 34 7.87 -17.66 6.58
N ARG A 35 9.01 -17.60 5.88
CA ARG A 35 10.00 -18.67 5.90
C ARG A 35 10.64 -18.86 7.28
N ARG A 36 10.86 -17.78 8.04
CA ARG A 36 11.30 -17.85 9.46
C ARG A 36 10.26 -18.52 10.36
N LEU A 37 8.98 -18.40 10.03
CA LEU A 37 7.90 -19.10 10.70
C LEU A 37 7.76 -20.58 10.26
N GLY A 38 8.66 -21.08 9.40
CA GLY A 38 8.67 -22.46 8.91
C GLY A 38 7.70 -22.71 7.75
N ILE A 39 7.18 -21.68 7.11
CA ILE A 39 6.31 -21.80 5.93
C ILE A 39 7.18 -21.91 4.68
N ARG A 40 7.01 -22.95 3.91
CA ARG A 40 7.65 -23.13 2.60
C ARG A 40 6.94 -22.26 1.57
N VAL A 41 7.69 -21.46 0.80
CA VAL A 41 7.14 -20.53 -0.18
C VAL A 41 7.59 -20.86 -1.59
N LEU A 42 6.60 -21.14 -2.45
CA LEU A 42 6.75 -21.21 -3.90
C LEU A 42 6.33 -19.85 -4.47
N LEU A 43 7.21 -19.16 -5.18
CA LEU A 43 6.95 -17.83 -5.69
C LEU A 43 6.67 -17.85 -7.19
N ALA A 44 5.42 -17.56 -7.58
CA ALA A 44 5.04 -17.32 -8.98
C ALA A 44 5.33 -15.86 -9.35
N THR A 45 6.31 -15.65 -10.24
CA THR A 45 6.88 -14.36 -10.58
C THR A 45 7.64 -14.43 -11.91
N VAL A 46 8.50 -13.46 -12.20
CA VAL A 46 9.42 -13.46 -13.36
C VAL A 46 10.79 -14.03 -13.00
N ALA A 47 11.52 -14.57 -13.98
CA ALA A 47 12.78 -15.26 -13.74
C ALA A 47 13.87 -14.35 -13.15
N ARG A 48 13.85 -13.05 -13.48
CA ARG A 48 14.78 -12.05 -12.94
C ARG A 48 14.62 -11.78 -11.44
N SER A 49 13.56 -12.28 -10.80
CA SER A 49 13.36 -12.13 -9.35
C SER A 49 14.49 -12.80 -8.56
N THR A 50 15.01 -12.11 -7.56
CA THR A 50 16.16 -12.57 -6.76
C THR A 50 15.80 -12.91 -5.30
N LEU A 51 14.54 -12.68 -4.90
CA LEU A 51 14.09 -12.98 -3.53
C LEU A 51 14.38 -14.45 -3.18
N PRO A 52 15.06 -14.74 -2.07
CA PRO A 52 15.28 -16.11 -1.62
C PRO A 52 13.97 -16.81 -1.26
N VAL A 53 13.63 -17.86 -1.99
CA VAL A 53 12.43 -18.68 -1.83
C VAL A 53 12.79 -20.15 -1.98
N ASP A 54 11.87 -21.05 -1.63
CA ASP A 54 12.10 -22.48 -1.76
C ASP A 54 12.01 -22.95 -3.21
N GLU A 55 11.16 -22.32 -4.02
CA GLU A 55 11.02 -22.58 -5.45
C GLU A 55 10.46 -21.37 -6.19
N ARG A 56 10.81 -21.19 -7.47
CA ARG A 56 10.21 -20.18 -8.35
C ARG A 56 9.46 -20.82 -9.49
N LEU A 57 8.24 -20.30 -9.73
CA LEU A 57 7.45 -20.61 -10.91
C LEU A 57 7.50 -19.38 -11.81
N THR A 58 8.09 -19.49 -12.98
CA THR A 58 8.35 -18.35 -13.86
C THR A 58 7.66 -18.52 -15.22
N SER A 59 6.98 -17.47 -15.67
CA SER A 59 6.31 -17.42 -16.98
C SER A 59 7.06 -16.58 -17.98
N PHE A 60 7.81 -15.58 -17.50
CA PHE A 60 8.57 -14.63 -18.32
C PHE A 60 9.98 -14.48 -17.75
N PRO A 61 10.98 -14.18 -18.59
CA PRO A 61 12.34 -13.91 -18.14
C PRO A 61 12.41 -12.59 -17.34
N ASP A 62 11.76 -11.53 -17.84
CA ASP A 62 11.77 -10.17 -17.29
C ASP A 62 10.37 -9.67 -16.96
N GLY A 63 10.31 -8.59 -16.12
CA GLY A 63 9.07 -7.93 -15.77
C GLY A 63 8.34 -7.33 -16.97
N GLN A 64 7.02 -7.48 -17.01
CA GLN A 64 6.16 -7.04 -18.11
C GLN A 64 5.44 -5.70 -17.82
N PHE A 65 5.99 -4.88 -16.93
CA PHE A 65 5.34 -3.65 -16.44
C PHE A 65 4.98 -2.66 -17.57
N GLU A 66 5.84 -2.55 -18.58
CA GLU A 66 5.58 -1.66 -19.72
C GLU A 66 4.34 -2.06 -20.54
N MET A 67 3.97 -3.34 -20.48
CA MET A 67 2.77 -3.84 -21.15
C MET A 67 1.49 -3.23 -20.56
N LEU A 68 1.50 -2.75 -19.31
CA LEU A 68 0.36 -2.07 -18.69
C LEU A 68 -0.05 -0.77 -19.41
N GLN A 69 0.83 -0.22 -20.26
CA GLN A 69 0.54 0.93 -21.11
C GLN A 69 -0.12 0.53 -22.45
N ARG A 70 -0.20 -0.76 -22.75
CA ARG A 70 -0.77 -1.28 -23.99
C ARG A 70 -2.30 -1.44 -23.90
N PRO A 71 -3.00 -1.54 -25.02
CA PRO A 71 -4.43 -1.84 -25.06
C PRO A 71 -4.76 -3.15 -24.30
N TYR A 72 -5.95 -3.19 -23.70
CA TYR A 72 -6.43 -4.31 -22.86
C TYR A 72 -6.23 -5.70 -23.49
N ASN A 73 -6.50 -5.87 -24.78
CA ASN A 73 -6.38 -7.14 -25.50
C ASN A 73 -4.92 -7.66 -25.59
N GLN A 74 -3.92 -6.81 -25.39
CA GLN A 74 -2.51 -7.20 -25.31
C GLN A 74 -2.09 -7.47 -23.85
N VAL A 75 -2.51 -6.60 -22.93
CA VAL A 75 -2.18 -6.73 -21.50
C VAL A 75 -2.81 -7.98 -20.89
N SER A 76 -4.06 -8.28 -21.25
CA SER A 76 -4.76 -9.46 -20.73
C SER A 76 -4.04 -10.76 -21.07
N GLY A 77 -3.43 -10.87 -22.27
CA GLY A 77 -2.65 -12.04 -22.67
C GLY A 77 -1.46 -12.31 -21.76
N VAL A 78 -0.76 -11.26 -21.32
CA VAL A 78 0.38 -11.38 -20.38
C VAL A 78 -0.08 -11.91 -19.02
N ALA A 79 -1.13 -11.30 -18.44
CA ALA A 79 -1.67 -11.74 -17.16
C ALA A 79 -2.16 -13.20 -17.21
N HIS A 80 -2.89 -13.57 -18.27
CA HIS A 80 -3.40 -14.93 -18.44
C HIS A 80 -2.28 -15.96 -18.69
N ALA A 81 -1.23 -15.62 -19.44
CA ALA A 81 -0.08 -16.51 -19.63
C ALA A 81 0.62 -16.84 -18.29
N HIS A 82 0.77 -15.82 -17.43
CA HIS A 82 1.30 -16.02 -16.09
C HIS A 82 0.38 -16.90 -15.23
N LEU A 83 -0.91 -16.59 -15.17
CA LEU A 83 -1.88 -17.36 -14.38
C LEU A 83 -2.07 -18.78 -14.91
N HIS A 84 -1.92 -19.01 -16.22
CA HIS A 84 -1.94 -20.36 -16.77
C HIS A 84 -0.81 -21.23 -16.21
N ALA A 85 0.40 -20.68 -16.04
CA ALA A 85 1.51 -21.38 -15.40
C ALA A 85 1.21 -21.70 -13.91
N VAL A 86 0.57 -20.78 -13.20
CA VAL A 86 0.12 -21.00 -11.81
C VAL A 86 -0.91 -22.14 -11.76
N VAL A 87 -1.97 -22.08 -12.57
CA VAL A 87 -3.03 -23.10 -12.61
C VAL A 87 -2.46 -24.47 -13.01
N ARG A 88 -1.51 -24.50 -13.95
CA ARG A 88 -0.83 -25.74 -14.30
C ARG A 88 -0.07 -26.34 -13.11
N ALA A 89 0.65 -25.52 -12.35
CA ALA A 89 1.33 -25.96 -11.15
C ALA A 89 0.35 -26.55 -10.11
N LEU A 90 -0.82 -25.91 -9.93
CA LEU A 90 -1.88 -26.41 -9.02
C LEU A 90 -2.46 -27.76 -9.47
N ARG A 91 -2.54 -28.00 -10.77
CA ARG A 91 -3.00 -29.28 -11.33
C ARG A 91 -1.97 -30.40 -11.15
N ASP A 92 -0.70 -30.07 -11.35
CA ASP A 92 0.40 -31.05 -11.45
C ASP A 92 1.06 -31.34 -10.09
N ARG A 93 0.62 -30.69 -8.99
CA ARG A 93 1.21 -30.77 -7.64
C ARG A 93 0.14 -30.98 -6.57
N ASP A 94 0.48 -31.76 -5.57
CA ASP A 94 -0.34 -32.09 -4.38
C ASP A 94 0.27 -31.55 -3.06
N ASP A 95 1.45 -30.92 -3.14
CA ASP A 95 2.18 -30.40 -1.99
C ASP A 95 1.88 -28.93 -1.65
N ILE A 96 0.91 -28.29 -2.32
CA ILE A 96 0.51 -26.91 -2.07
C ILE A 96 -0.70 -26.86 -1.13
N ASP A 97 -0.52 -26.32 0.08
CA ASP A 97 -1.59 -26.19 1.08
C ASP A 97 -2.50 -24.98 0.82
N LEU A 98 -1.97 -23.88 0.24
CA LEU A 98 -2.66 -22.62 0.03
C LEU A 98 -2.07 -21.86 -1.16
N VAL A 99 -2.92 -21.15 -1.89
CA VAL A 99 -2.50 -20.09 -2.82
C VAL A 99 -2.71 -18.73 -2.16
N HIS A 100 -1.65 -17.92 -2.03
CA HIS A 100 -1.78 -16.51 -1.66
C HIS A 100 -1.59 -15.63 -2.89
N ASP A 101 -2.69 -15.02 -3.34
CA ASP A 101 -2.74 -14.25 -4.58
C ASP A 101 -2.71 -12.75 -4.31
N HIS A 102 -1.87 -12.04 -5.07
CA HIS A 102 -1.73 -10.58 -5.02
C HIS A 102 -2.08 -9.91 -6.37
N VAL A 103 -2.48 -10.71 -7.37
CA VAL A 103 -2.73 -10.21 -8.73
C VAL A 103 -4.17 -9.78 -8.88
N GLU A 104 -4.44 -8.51 -8.99
CA GLU A 104 -5.74 -7.83 -9.25
C GLU A 104 -6.95 -8.77 -9.54
N VAL A 105 -8.00 -8.22 -10.11
CA VAL A 105 -9.23 -8.99 -10.44
C VAL A 105 -9.00 -10.19 -11.35
N VAL A 106 -7.99 -10.13 -12.22
CA VAL A 106 -7.68 -11.25 -13.12
C VAL A 106 -7.17 -12.47 -12.35
N GLY A 107 -6.33 -12.26 -11.32
CA GLY A 107 -5.88 -13.32 -10.42
C GLY A 107 -7.05 -13.92 -9.65
N LEU A 108 -7.84 -13.07 -9.00
CA LEU A 108 -9.01 -13.52 -8.24
C LEU A 108 -10.02 -14.29 -9.13
N ALA A 109 -10.30 -13.83 -10.35
CA ALA A 109 -11.23 -14.49 -11.26
C ALA A 109 -10.73 -15.88 -11.67
N VAL A 110 -9.48 -15.98 -12.14
CA VAL A 110 -8.90 -17.26 -12.63
C VAL A 110 -8.75 -18.25 -11.50
N LEU A 111 -8.24 -17.81 -10.33
CA LEU A 111 -8.02 -18.70 -9.19
C LEU A 111 -9.33 -19.10 -8.51
N SER A 112 -10.37 -18.29 -8.55
CA SER A 112 -11.70 -18.68 -8.10
C SER A 112 -12.25 -19.83 -8.96
N ALA A 113 -12.07 -19.76 -10.27
CA ALA A 113 -12.46 -20.85 -11.16
C ALA A 113 -11.62 -22.13 -10.92
N ALA A 114 -10.31 -22.01 -10.72
CA ALA A 114 -9.44 -23.12 -10.41
C ALA A 114 -9.79 -23.79 -9.07
N ALA A 115 -10.19 -23.01 -8.06
CA ALA A 115 -10.59 -23.49 -6.74
C ALA A 115 -11.91 -24.28 -6.71
N LEU A 116 -12.67 -24.35 -7.81
CA LEU A 116 -13.83 -25.20 -7.94
C LEU A 116 -13.47 -26.70 -8.04
N ALA A 117 -12.24 -27.03 -8.46
CA ALA A 117 -11.79 -28.41 -8.48
C ALA A 117 -11.70 -28.97 -7.04
N PRO A 118 -12.24 -30.16 -6.76
CA PRO A 118 -12.29 -30.73 -5.40
C PRO A 118 -10.92 -30.86 -4.72
N THR A 119 -9.87 -31.10 -5.49
CA THR A 119 -8.49 -31.30 -5.03
C THR A 119 -7.67 -29.98 -4.99
N ALA A 120 -8.21 -28.88 -5.50
CA ALA A 120 -7.48 -27.62 -5.51
C ALA A 120 -7.24 -27.09 -4.08
N PRO A 121 -6.08 -26.49 -3.78
CA PRO A 121 -5.88 -25.82 -2.51
C PRO A 121 -6.80 -24.58 -2.39
N PRO A 122 -7.12 -24.15 -1.15
CA PRO A 122 -7.84 -22.89 -0.94
C PRO A 122 -6.99 -21.68 -1.38
N VAL A 123 -7.68 -20.58 -1.65
CA VAL A 123 -7.08 -19.31 -2.12
C VAL A 123 -7.34 -18.23 -1.09
N LEU A 124 -6.29 -17.51 -0.69
CA LEU A 124 -6.36 -16.21 -0.04
C LEU A 124 -5.92 -15.14 -1.03
N HIS A 125 -6.79 -14.17 -1.32
CA HIS A 125 -6.47 -13.05 -2.21
C HIS A 125 -6.37 -11.75 -1.41
N THR A 126 -5.22 -11.07 -1.49
CA THR A 126 -5.03 -9.75 -0.85
C THR A 126 -5.43 -8.62 -1.79
N LEU A 127 -6.35 -7.79 -1.31
CA LEU A 127 -6.86 -6.63 -2.03
C LEU A 127 -5.90 -5.43 -1.85
N HIS A 128 -5.14 -5.08 -2.90
CA HIS A 128 -4.17 -3.96 -2.85
C HIS A 128 -4.71 -2.64 -3.39
N TRP A 129 -5.87 -2.62 -4.04
CA TRP A 129 -6.36 -1.53 -4.85
C TRP A 129 -7.55 -0.79 -4.25
N ASP A 130 -7.85 0.38 -4.78
CA ASP A 130 -9.16 1.00 -4.59
C ASP A 130 -10.24 0.12 -5.27
N LEU A 131 -11.12 -0.44 -4.47
CA LEU A 131 -12.13 -1.40 -4.93
C LEU A 131 -13.14 -0.79 -5.92
N ARG A 132 -13.27 0.54 -5.96
CA ARG A 132 -14.11 1.25 -6.94
C ARG A 132 -13.59 1.09 -8.37
N LYS A 133 -12.27 0.86 -8.53
CA LYS A 133 -11.64 0.66 -9.85
C LYS A 133 -12.25 -0.53 -10.61
N HIS A 134 -12.71 -1.54 -9.89
CA HIS A 134 -13.31 -2.76 -10.43
C HIS A 134 -14.63 -3.10 -9.72
N GLY A 135 -15.43 -2.05 -9.43
CA GLY A 135 -16.67 -2.16 -8.64
C GLY A 135 -17.68 -3.17 -9.21
N ASP A 136 -17.82 -3.22 -10.53
CA ASP A 136 -18.73 -4.15 -11.19
C ASP A 136 -18.33 -5.61 -10.96
N PHE A 137 -17.03 -5.93 -11.12
CA PHE A 137 -16.52 -7.26 -10.85
C PHE A 137 -16.75 -7.68 -9.39
N TYR A 138 -16.37 -6.83 -8.44
CA TYR A 138 -16.51 -7.14 -7.02
C TYR A 138 -17.97 -7.22 -6.56
N SER A 139 -18.88 -6.52 -7.22
CA SER A 139 -20.32 -6.56 -6.93
C SER A 139 -21.00 -7.86 -7.38
N CYS A 140 -20.44 -8.50 -8.43
CA CYS A 140 -20.93 -9.75 -8.99
C CYS A 140 -20.15 -10.98 -8.49
N LEU A 141 -19.15 -10.81 -7.60
CA LEU A 141 -18.25 -11.88 -7.20
C LEU A 141 -19.00 -13.00 -6.46
N ASP A 142 -18.89 -14.21 -6.95
CA ASP A 142 -19.17 -15.46 -6.25
C ASP A 142 -17.98 -16.39 -6.41
N ALA A 143 -17.03 -16.27 -5.49
CA ALA A 143 -15.76 -16.98 -5.56
C ALA A 143 -15.82 -18.40 -4.97
N GLY A 144 -16.99 -18.83 -4.47
CA GLY A 144 -17.14 -20.12 -3.83
C GLY A 144 -16.56 -20.21 -2.41
N PRO A 145 -16.70 -21.37 -1.74
CA PRO A 145 -16.35 -21.51 -0.32
C PRO A 145 -14.85 -21.61 -0.04
N ARG A 146 -14.03 -21.92 -1.03
CA ARG A 146 -12.58 -22.13 -0.90
C ARG A 146 -11.75 -20.88 -1.17
N VAL A 147 -12.38 -19.80 -1.56
CA VAL A 147 -11.72 -18.52 -1.83
C VAL A 147 -12.04 -17.53 -0.72
N ARG A 148 -11.01 -16.93 -0.17
CA ARG A 148 -11.09 -15.89 0.84
C ARG A 148 -10.33 -14.67 0.37
N VAL A 149 -10.74 -13.51 0.88
CA VAL A 149 -10.06 -12.24 0.59
C VAL A 149 -9.68 -11.55 1.90
N ASN A 150 -8.59 -10.83 1.91
CA ASN A 150 -8.28 -9.88 2.96
C ASN A 150 -7.97 -8.49 2.38
N GLY A 151 -8.32 -7.45 3.12
CA GLY A 151 -7.93 -6.09 2.80
C GLY A 151 -6.56 -5.72 3.37
N VAL A 152 -6.07 -4.56 3.00
CA VAL A 152 -4.88 -3.93 3.60
C VAL A 152 -5.24 -2.88 4.65
N SER A 153 -6.55 -2.61 4.84
CA SER A 153 -7.11 -1.80 5.92
C SER A 153 -8.59 -2.13 6.16
N ALA A 154 -9.11 -1.84 7.35
CA ALA A 154 -10.53 -1.96 7.66
C ALA A 154 -11.35 -0.99 6.81
N SER A 155 -10.85 0.24 6.61
CA SER A 155 -11.47 1.26 5.78
C SER A 155 -11.71 0.79 4.34
N GLN A 156 -10.76 0.06 3.74
CA GLN A 156 -10.94 -0.53 2.41
C GLN A 156 -12.11 -1.52 2.39
N LEU A 157 -12.15 -2.45 3.36
CA LEU A 157 -13.19 -3.48 3.44
C LEU A 157 -14.57 -2.91 3.79
N HIS A 158 -14.62 -1.85 4.59
CA HIS A 158 -15.89 -1.17 4.90
C HIS A 158 -16.60 -0.67 3.63
N ARG A 159 -15.83 -0.21 2.65
CA ARG A 159 -16.34 0.25 1.35
C ARG A 159 -16.53 -0.85 0.31
N ALA A 160 -16.16 -2.08 0.64
CA ALA A 160 -16.28 -3.21 -0.29
C ALA A 160 -17.75 -3.56 -0.57
N PRO A 161 -18.10 -3.98 -1.79
CA PRO A 161 -19.43 -4.52 -2.08
C PRO A 161 -19.76 -5.73 -1.19
N LYS A 162 -21.07 -5.92 -0.90
CA LYS A 162 -21.53 -7.02 -0.05
C LYS A 162 -21.09 -8.40 -0.57
N ALA A 163 -21.06 -8.58 -1.89
CA ALA A 163 -20.61 -9.82 -2.52
C ALA A 163 -19.15 -10.15 -2.15
N LEU A 164 -18.26 -9.15 -2.23
CA LEU A 164 -16.85 -9.32 -1.84
C LEU A 164 -16.70 -9.52 -0.33
N ARG A 165 -17.41 -8.74 0.50
CA ARG A 165 -17.32 -8.82 1.97
C ARG A 165 -17.66 -10.21 2.53
N ARG A 166 -18.53 -10.97 1.87
CA ARG A 166 -18.87 -12.35 2.28
C ARG A 166 -17.67 -13.30 2.29
N HIS A 167 -16.65 -13.00 1.49
CA HIS A 167 -15.40 -13.77 1.42
C HIS A 167 -14.28 -13.22 2.30
N SER A 168 -14.54 -12.10 3.01
CA SER A 168 -13.51 -11.39 3.78
C SER A 168 -13.09 -12.13 5.05
N MET A 169 -11.77 -12.13 5.29
CA MET A 169 -11.10 -12.61 6.50
C MET A 169 -10.58 -11.44 7.36
N GLY A 170 -11.05 -10.21 7.14
CA GLY A 170 -10.50 -9.03 7.76
C GLY A 170 -9.34 -8.44 6.97
N HIS A 171 -8.44 -7.72 7.64
CA HIS A 171 -7.34 -7.02 6.99
C HIS A 171 -5.99 -7.28 7.68
N VAL A 172 -4.93 -7.08 6.90
CA VAL A 172 -3.54 -7.06 7.38
C VAL A 172 -2.91 -5.77 6.90
N HIS A 173 -2.51 -4.89 7.83
CA HIS A 173 -1.82 -3.65 7.49
C HIS A 173 -0.49 -3.95 6.80
N LEU A 174 -0.14 -3.11 5.84
CA LEU A 174 1.14 -3.20 5.15
C LEU A 174 2.29 -2.87 6.11
N ALA A 175 3.41 -3.53 5.90
CA ALA A 175 4.62 -3.38 6.68
C ALA A 175 5.73 -2.70 5.88
N THR A 176 6.75 -2.24 6.60
CA THR A 176 7.98 -1.74 6.00
C THR A 176 9.20 -2.30 6.73
N PRO A 177 10.26 -2.72 6.03
CA PRO A 177 11.54 -3.06 6.66
C PRO A 177 12.13 -1.92 7.49
N LEU A 178 11.77 -0.66 7.18
CA LEU A 178 12.20 0.51 7.95
C LEU A 178 11.70 0.51 9.40
N ALA A 179 10.63 -0.22 9.70
CA ALA A 179 10.08 -0.35 11.05
C ALA A 179 10.92 -1.27 11.95
N VAL A 180 11.77 -2.13 11.38
CA VAL A 180 12.60 -3.05 12.16
C VAL A 180 13.64 -2.26 12.95
N GLY A 181 13.54 -2.32 14.29
CA GLY A 181 14.44 -1.60 15.22
C GLY A 181 14.31 -0.07 15.14
N ALA A 182 13.21 0.47 14.60
CA ALA A 182 13.00 1.90 14.51
C ALA A 182 13.03 2.59 15.88
N ASP A 183 12.44 1.96 16.88
CA ASP A 183 12.42 2.38 18.29
C ASP A 183 13.80 2.51 18.96
N ARG A 184 14.84 1.86 18.39
CA ARG A 184 16.21 1.87 18.90
C ARG A 184 17.14 2.81 18.14
N ARG A 185 16.68 3.40 17.05
CA ARG A 185 17.48 4.34 16.26
C ARG A 185 17.57 5.70 16.96
N PRO A 186 18.73 6.36 16.92
CA PRO A 186 18.82 7.73 17.42
C PRO A 186 17.90 8.64 16.61
N PRO A 187 17.24 9.61 17.25
CA PRO A 187 16.45 10.60 16.56
C PRO A 187 17.28 11.38 15.54
N VAL A 188 16.71 11.62 14.35
CA VAL A 188 17.32 12.50 13.35
C VAL A 188 16.91 13.92 13.66
N GLU A 189 17.84 14.85 13.60
CA GLU A 189 17.57 16.28 13.73
C GLU A 189 16.59 16.73 12.63
N LYS A 190 15.55 17.45 13.03
CA LYS A 190 14.50 17.90 12.11
C LYS A 190 14.88 19.22 11.47
N ALA A 191 14.94 19.22 10.14
CA ALA A 191 14.99 20.44 9.35
C ALA A 191 13.61 21.13 9.33
N GLY A 192 13.56 22.37 8.85
CA GLY A 192 12.31 23.16 8.83
C GLY A 192 11.29 22.74 7.77
N HIS A 193 11.64 21.86 6.82
CA HIS A 193 10.79 21.52 5.68
C HIS A 193 9.71 20.49 5.99
N ALA A 194 8.60 20.60 5.27
CA ALA A 194 7.61 19.53 5.13
C ALA A 194 7.88 18.71 3.85
N VAL A 195 7.37 17.49 3.78
CA VAL A 195 7.54 16.63 2.61
C VAL A 195 6.22 15.98 2.20
N VAL A 196 5.99 15.83 0.87
CA VAL A 196 4.98 14.94 0.30
C VAL A 196 5.68 13.91 -0.56
N MET A 197 5.57 12.65 -0.16
CA MET A 197 6.16 11.51 -0.87
C MET A 197 5.12 10.75 -1.68
N GLY A 198 5.41 10.52 -2.95
CA GLY A 198 4.59 9.70 -3.83
C GLY A 198 4.37 10.31 -5.20
N ARG A 199 3.77 9.52 -6.11
CA ARG A 199 3.41 10.00 -7.45
C ARG A 199 2.58 11.27 -7.36
N ILE A 200 2.87 12.23 -8.24
CA ILE A 200 2.07 13.45 -8.34
C ILE A 200 0.77 13.11 -9.08
N THR A 201 -0.32 13.04 -8.35
CA THR A 201 -1.64 12.64 -8.88
C THR A 201 -2.75 13.40 -8.18
N PRO A 202 -3.93 13.60 -8.81
CA PRO A 202 -5.06 14.27 -8.15
C PRO A 202 -5.43 13.67 -6.80
N GLY A 203 -5.39 12.33 -6.71
CA GLY A 203 -5.74 11.61 -5.48
C GLY A 203 -4.79 11.87 -4.31
N LYS A 204 -3.53 12.22 -4.56
CA LYS A 204 -2.54 12.53 -3.51
C LYS A 204 -2.61 13.98 -3.02
N GLY A 205 -3.21 14.89 -3.79
CA GLY A 205 -3.53 16.25 -3.34
C GLY A 205 -2.34 17.18 -3.14
N GLN A 206 -1.24 17.03 -3.89
CA GLN A 206 -0.04 17.86 -3.74
C GLN A 206 -0.30 19.35 -3.88
N HIS A 207 -1.28 19.76 -4.70
CA HIS A 207 -1.69 21.16 -4.83
C HIS A 207 -2.18 21.75 -3.50
N LEU A 208 -2.87 20.98 -2.67
CA LEU A 208 -3.31 21.44 -1.33
C LEU A 208 -2.11 21.65 -0.42
N ALA A 209 -1.14 20.73 -0.40
CA ALA A 209 0.08 20.90 0.37
C ALA A 209 0.89 22.12 -0.09
N ALA A 210 0.96 22.37 -1.41
CA ALA A 210 1.67 23.51 -1.97
C ALA A 210 1.00 24.84 -1.61
N ARG A 211 -0.33 24.94 -1.72
CA ARG A 211 -1.09 26.14 -1.25
C ARG A 211 -0.85 26.39 0.22
N LEU A 212 -0.97 25.37 1.04
CA LEU A 212 -0.75 25.42 2.49
C LEU A 212 0.67 25.92 2.83
N ALA A 213 1.69 25.48 2.08
CA ALA A 213 3.06 25.93 2.26
C ALA A 213 3.23 27.43 2.02
N HIS A 214 2.58 27.97 0.99
CA HIS A 214 2.56 29.41 0.73
C HIS A 214 1.79 30.19 1.79
N GLU A 215 0.60 29.75 2.16
CA GLU A 215 -0.27 30.40 3.13
C GLU A 215 0.35 30.43 4.54
N CYS A 216 0.97 29.33 4.97
CA CYS A 216 1.53 29.20 6.32
C CYS A 216 3.03 29.49 6.40
N GLY A 217 3.70 29.76 5.29
CA GLY A 217 5.10 30.19 5.25
C GLY A 217 6.14 29.12 5.59
N PHE A 218 5.91 27.83 5.26
CA PHE A 218 6.88 26.75 5.48
C PHE A 218 7.41 26.19 4.17
N ASP A 219 8.62 25.63 4.19
CA ASP A 219 9.24 25.02 3.03
C ASP A 219 8.67 23.62 2.78
N LEU A 220 8.34 23.32 1.51
CA LEU A 220 7.75 22.06 1.09
C LEU A 220 8.58 21.40 0.00
N VAL A 221 8.87 20.10 0.17
CA VAL A 221 9.50 19.27 -0.86
C VAL A 221 8.47 18.26 -1.37
N LEU A 222 8.20 18.30 -2.67
CA LEU A 222 7.42 17.29 -3.38
C LEU A 222 8.39 16.31 -4.02
N ALA A 223 8.28 15.01 -3.70
CA ALA A 223 9.16 13.98 -4.23
C ALA A 223 8.37 12.81 -4.80
N GLY A 224 8.56 12.53 -6.08
CA GLY A 224 7.91 11.48 -6.84
C GLY A 224 7.70 11.85 -8.30
N PRO A 225 7.36 10.88 -9.17
CA PRO A 225 7.20 11.11 -10.59
C PRO A 225 5.88 11.83 -10.92
N VAL A 226 5.88 12.53 -12.06
CA VAL A 226 4.70 13.12 -12.71
C VAL A 226 4.37 12.27 -13.94
N GLY A 227 3.36 11.43 -13.88
CA GLY A 227 3.08 10.46 -14.93
C GLY A 227 4.34 9.62 -15.28
N PRO A 228 4.81 9.63 -16.55
CA PRO A 228 6.03 8.93 -16.95
C PRO A 228 7.32 9.66 -16.58
N HIS A 229 7.25 10.94 -16.20
CA HIS A 229 8.40 11.81 -15.96
C HIS A 229 8.96 11.59 -14.55
N ARG A 230 10.20 11.15 -14.45
CA ARG A 230 10.86 10.87 -13.19
C ARG A 230 11.65 12.06 -12.63
N GLN A 231 12.12 12.95 -13.50
CA GLN A 231 12.96 14.09 -13.13
C GLN A 231 12.42 15.39 -13.73
N PRO A 232 12.72 16.55 -13.13
CA PRO A 232 12.28 17.84 -13.65
C PRO A 232 12.69 18.09 -15.11
N MET A 233 13.87 17.60 -15.51
CA MET A 233 14.36 17.74 -16.89
C MET A 233 13.52 16.93 -17.91
N ASP A 234 12.87 15.85 -17.47
CA ASP A 234 12.04 15.02 -18.36
C ASP A 234 10.82 15.81 -18.87
N LEU A 235 10.24 16.68 -18.03
CA LEU A 235 9.10 17.52 -18.38
C LEU A 235 9.46 18.57 -19.43
N THR A 236 10.67 19.13 -19.36
CA THR A 236 11.14 20.14 -20.33
C THR A 236 11.49 19.51 -21.68
N ALA A 237 11.93 18.26 -21.68
CA ALA A 237 12.31 17.52 -22.89
C ALA A 237 11.10 16.89 -23.62
N ALA A 238 9.98 16.68 -22.95
CA ALA A 238 8.90 15.82 -23.44
C ALA A 238 8.03 16.43 -24.55
N GLY A 239 8.17 17.71 -24.90
CA GLY A 239 7.60 18.33 -26.09
C GLY A 239 6.12 18.01 -26.38
N GLY A 240 5.27 17.88 -25.36
CA GLY A 240 3.83 17.63 -25.51
C GLY A 240 3.40 16.17 -25.68
N ALA A 241 4.33 15.22 -25.79
CA ALA A 241 4.01 13.80 -26.02
C ALA A 241 3.18 13.14 -24.90
N ALA A 242 3.23 13.68 -23.67
CA ALA A 242 2.48 13.18 -22.51
C ALA A 242 1.23 14.02 -22.15
N ALA A 243 0.83 14.98 -22.99
CA ALA A 243 -0.30 15.90 -22.70
C ALA A 243 -1.64 15.19 -22.45
N GLY A 244 -1.80 13.95 -22.95
CA GLY A 244 -2.97 13.11 -22.69
C GLY A 244 -2.97 12.42 -21.32
N ASN A 245 -1.85 12.37 -20.62
CA ASN A 245 -1.76 11.70 -19.33
C ASN A 245 -2.43 12.54 -18.22
N PRO A 246 -3.40 12.00 -17.46
CA PRO A 246 -4.13 12.75 -16.45
C PRO A 246 -3.24 13.28 -15.31
N ASP A 247 -2.17 12.57 -14.94
CA ASP A 247 -1.24 13.01 -13.90
C ASP A 247 -0.39 14.18 -14.38
N VAL A 248 -0.01 14.20 -15.69
CA VAL A 248 0.71 15.33 -16.29
C VAL A 248 -0.20 16.56 -16.37
N ARG A 249 -1.47 16.40 -16.77
CA ARG A 249 -2.45 17.51 -16.75
C ARG A 249 -2.62 18.08 -15.36
N TYR A 250 -2.82 17.22 -14.36
CA TYR A 250 -2.92 17.66 -12.97
C TYR A 250 -1.68 18.44 -12.51
N TRP A 251 -0.50 17.97 -12.90
CA TRP A 251 0.75 18.69 -12.63
C TRP A 251 0.75 20.08 -13.26
N GLU A 252 0.46 20.19 -14.56
CA GLU A 252 0.51 21.45 -15.29
C GLU A 252 -0.54 22.46 -14.80
N ASP A 253 -1.75 21.99 -14.54
CA ASP A 253 -2.88 22.85 -14.21
C ASP A 253 -2.92 23.25 -12.74
N GLU A 254 -2.59 22.33 -11.82
CA GLU A 254 -2.85 22.52 -10.39
C GLU A 254 -1.58 22.62 -9.53
N VAL A 255 -0.51 21.91 -9.86
CA VAL A 255 0.66 21.81 -8.99
C VAL A 255 1.79 22.76 -9.45
N ARG A 256 2.14 22.71 -10.73
CA ARG A 256 3.24 23.51 -11.30
C ARG A 256 3.15 25.01 -11.02
N PRO A 257 1.96 25.66 -11.10
CA PRO A 257 1.82 27.09 -10.79
C PRO A 257 2.20 27.45 -9.35
N LEU A 258 2.21 26.46 -8.45
CA LEU A 258 2.54 26.63 -7.03
C LEU A 258 4.01 26.27 -6.71
N VAL A 259 4.75 25.74 -7.67
CA VAL A 259 6.16 25.34 -7.52
C VAL A 259 7.05 26.49 -7.93
N ASP A 260 7.55 27.26 -6.96
CA ASP A 260 8.40 28.45 -7.18
C ASP A 260 9.91 28.14 -7.13
N GLY A 261 10.27 26.90 -6.78
CA GLY A 261 11.66 26.46 -6.64
C GLY A 261 12.37 26.96 -5.36
N ILE A 262 11.70 27.73 -4.53
CA ILE A 262 12.21 28.31 -3.28
C ILE A 262 11.45 27.69 -2.10
N ARG A 263 10.20 28.06 -1.93
CA ARG A 263 9.33 27.56 -0.86
C ARG A 263 8.74 26.19 -1.20
N VAL A 264 8.26 26.03 -2.40
CA VAL A 264 7.75 24.75 -2.90
C VAL A 264 8.66 24.24 -4.00
N ARG A 265 9.29 23.08 -3.74
CA ARG A 265 10.24 22.46 -4.67
C ARG A 265 9.77 21.07 -5.05
N TRP A 266 9.76 20.77 -6.35
CA TRP A 266 9.62 19.42 -6.83
C TRP A 266 10.99 18.89 -7.26
N ILE A 267 11.39 17.74 -6.70
CA ILE A 267 12.73 17.17 -6.89
C ILE A 267 12.72 15.88 -7.72
N GLY A 268 11.55 15.49 -8.26
CA GLY A 268 11.41 14.25 -9.02
C GLY A 268 11.47 13.00 -8.13
N THR A 269 11.86 11.88 -8.75
CA THR A 269 12.05 10.61 -8.06
C THR A 269 13.43 10.55 -7.42
N VAL A 270 13.49 10.21 -6.15
CA VAL A 270 14.73 10.09 -5.39
C VAL A 270 15.06 8.63 -5.06
N ALA A 271 16.35 8.30 -4.95
CA ALA A 271 16.82 6.98 -4.54
C ALA A 271 16.38 6.66 -3.11
N SER A 272 16.27 5.36 -2.78
CA SER A 272 15.71 4.92 -1.50
C SER A 272 16.44 5.52 -0.29
N GLN A 273 17.77 5.59 -0.30
CA GLN A 273 18.53 6.16 0.80
C GLN A 273 18.31 7.68 0.94
N GLU A 274 18.36 8.40 -0.16
CA GLU A 274 18.08 9.84 -0.21
C GLU A 274 16.65 10.15 0.23
N ARG A 275 15.68 9.38 -0.24
CA ARG A 275 14.28 9.43 0.19
C ARG A 275 14.16 9.28 1.71
N ASN A 276 14.82 8.27 2.29
CA ASN A 276 14.76 8.01 3.71
C ASN A 276 15.38 9.17 4.51
N THR A 277 16.50 9.72 4.06
CA THR A 277 17.14 10.89 4.67
C THR A 277 16.23 12.12 4.60
N LEU A 278 15.63 12.37 3.43
CA LEU A 278 14.70 13.48 3.22
C LEU A 278 13.49 13.40 4.16
N VAL A 279 12.87 12.22 4.26
CA VAL A 279 11.72 12.03 5.16
C VAL A 279 12.15 12.09 6.62
N ALA A 280 13.24 11.43 7.01
CA ALA A 280 13.70 11.41 8.40
C ALA A 280 14.05 12.81 8.93
N SER A 281 14.61 13.69 8.09
CA SER A 281 14.94 15.08 8.45
C SER A 281 13.75 16.03 8.32
N ALA A 282 12.65 15.64 7.66
CA ALA A 282 11.47 16.48 7.55
C ALA A 282 10.82 16.73 8.92
N ARG A 283 10.31 17.95 9.14
CA ARG A 283 9.53 18.28 10.33
C ARG A 283 8.20 17.51 10.36
N VAL A 284 7.60 17.32 9.18
CA VAL A 284 6.30 16.65 8.99
C VAL A 284 6.20 16.09 7.58
N SER A 285 5.50 14.97 7.45
CA SER A 285 5.09 14.43 6.15
C SER A 285 3.60 14.67 5.95
N LEU A 286 3.23 15.25 4.78
CA LEU A 286 1.85 15.65 4.50
C LEU A 286 1.15 14.62 3.60
N PHE A 287 -0.09 14.31 3.96
CA PHE A 287 -0.97 13.38 3.27
C PHE A 287 -2.35 14.03 3.00
N PRO A 288 -2.41 15.08 2.15
CA PRO A 288 -3.66 15.79 1.85
C PRO A 288 -4.52 15.02 0.85
N LEU A 289 -4.77 13.76 1.13
CA LEU A 289 -5.38 12.79 0.22
C LEU A 289 -6.78 13.21 -0.23
N GLN A 290 -7.02 13.16 -1.55
CA GLN A 290 -8.32 13.42 -2.17
C GLN A 290 -9.06 12.13 -2.53
N TRP A 291 -8.51 10.99 -2.14
CA TRP A 291 -9.09 9.67 -2.33
C TRP A 291 -8.99 8.83 -1.05
N GLU A 292 -9.63 7.68 -1.08
CA GLU A 292 -9.62 6.73 0.03
C GLU A 292 -8.41 5.78 -0.13
N GLU A 293 -7.27 6.18 0.41
CA GLU A 293 -6.01 5.41 0.36
C GLU A 293 -6.21 4.01 0.97
N PRO A 294 -5.94 2.91 0.23
CA PRO A 294 -6.18 1.58 0.75
C PRO A 294 -5.20 1.14 1.84
N GLY A 295 -3.89 1.28 1.61
CA GLY A 295 -2.87 0.64 2.44
C GLY A 295 -1.84 1.55 3.10
N GLY A 296 -1.59 2.75 2.56
CA GLY A 296 -0.78 3.79 3.19
C GLY A 296 0.68 3.44 3.47
N THR A 297 1.36 2.70 2.58
CA THR A 297 2.79 2.34 2.76
C THR A 297 3.67 3.55 3.08
N ALA A 298 3.46 4.68 2.37
CA ALA A 298 4.22 5.90 2.64
C ALA A 298 3.99 6.45 4.05
N VAL A 299 2.82 6.23 4.64
CA VAL A 299 2.51 6.64 6.02
C VAL A 299 3.33 5.81 7.00
N VAL A 300 3.30 4.48 6.88
CA VAL A 300 4.05 3.61 7.79
C VAL A 300 5.56 3.78 7.65
N GLU A 301 6.06 4.06 6.43
CA GLU A 301 7.47 4.41 6.19
C GLU A 301 7.84 5.73 6.87
N THR A 302 6.97 6.74 6.77
CA THR A 302 7.14 8.04 7.43
C THR A 302 7.28 7.88 8.95
N LEU A 303 6.35 7.13 9.57
CA LEU A 303 6.39 6.86 11.01
C LEU A 303 7.66 6.09 11.40
N ALA A 304 8.05 5.09 10.61
CA ALA A 304 9.27 4.33 10.85
C ALA A 304 10.57 5.16 10.79
N LEU A 305 10.53 6.28 10.08
CA LEU A 305 11.62 7.25 10.00
C LEU A 305 11.53 8.37 11.07
N GLY A 306 10.60 8.26 12.01
CA GLY A 306 10.43 9.21 13.11
C GLY A 306 9.85 10.54 12.66
N THR A 307 9.05 10.58 11.59
CA THR A 307 8.44 11.81 11.10
C THR A 307 6.93 11.76 11.32
N PRO A 308 6.36 12.77 11.98
CA PRO A 308 4.92 12.87 12.17
C PRO A 308 4.16 12.97 10.84
N ALA A 309 2.99 12.33 10.76
CA ALA A 309 2.13 12.39 9.60
C ALA A 309 0.98 13.38 9.83
N VAL A 310 0.77 14.31 8.90
CA VAL A 310 -0.40 15.21 8.90
C VAL A 310 -1.18 15.02 7.61
N GLY A 311 -2.47 14.77 7.71
CA GLY A 311 -3.28 14.51 6.53
C GLY A 311 -4.77 14.63 6.75
N LEU A 312 -5.53 14.35 5.69
CA LEU A 312 -6.98 14.24 5.79
C LEU A 312 -7.37 12.86 6.35
N SER A 313 -8.40 12.83 7.17
CA SER A 313 -8.97 11.61 7.77
C SER A 313 -9.71 10.78 6.71
N ARG A 314 -8.93 10.18 5.76
CA ARG A 314 -9.45 9.41 4.62
C ARG A 314 -8.71 8.09 4.47
N GLY A 315 -9.43 7.08 3.97
CA GLY A 315 -8.89 5.76 3.73
C GLY A 315 -8.30 5.14 4.99
N CYS A 316 -7.11 4.59 4.87
CA CYS A 316 -6.42 3.93 5.97
C CYS A 316 -5.74 4.88 6.98
N LEU A 317 -5.70 6.20 6.74
CA LEU A 317 -4.96 7.11 7.62
C LEU A 317 -5.43 7.05 9.09
N PRO A 318 -6.73 7.02 9.42
CA PRO A 318 -7.19 6.89 10.81
C PRO A 318 -6.78 5.59 11.51
N GLU A 319 -6.44 4.56 10.74
CA GLU A 319 -5.97 3.29 11.28
C GLU A 319 -4.45 3.28 11.53
N LEU A 320 -3.71 4.10 10.77
CA LEU A 320 -2.25 4.12 10.78
C LEU A 320 -1.67 5.22 11.67
N VAL A 321 -2.37 6.35 11.83
CA VAL A 321 -1.91 7.52 12.58
C VAL A 321 -2.64 7.61 13.90
N GLU A 322 -1.91 7.58 15.01
CA GLU A 322 -2.45 7.86 16.34
C GLU A 322 -2.53 9.40 16.50
N HIS A 323 -3.77 9.92 16.37
CA HIS A 323 -4.04 11.38 16.40
C HIS A 323 -3.50 12.03 17.69
N GLY A 324 -2.70 13.07 17.54
CA GLY A 324 -2.05 13.78 18.64
C GLY A 324 -0.78 13.12 19.16
N ARG A 325 -0.47 11.88 18.75
CA ARG A 325 0.69 11.12 19.21
C ARG A 325 1.74 10.90 18.12
N THR A 326 1.31 10.42 16.95
CA THR A 326 2.22 10.15 15.83
C THR A 326 1.89 10.98 14.59
N GLY A 327 0.87 11.82 14.69
CA GLY A 327 0.44 12.73 13.65
C GLY A 327 -0.88 13.38 13.98
N TRP A 328 -1.40 14.15 13.01
CA TRP A 328 -2.67 14.84 13.13
C TRP A 328 -3.53 14.61 11.89
N LEU A 329 -4.80 14.35 12.10
CA LEU A 329 -5.76 14.11 11.02
C LEU A 329 -6.85 15.19 11.02
N ALA A 330 -6.99 15.87 9.89
CA ALA A 330 -8.00 16.89 9.65
C ALA A 330 -9.25 16.28 9.01
N LYS A 331 -10.42 16.84 9.29
CA LYS A 331 -11.67 16.49 8.62
C LYS A 331 -11.83 17.22 7.29
N SER A 332 -11.30 18.47 7.21
CA SER A 332 -11.32 19.29 6.00
C SER A 332 -9.92 19.81 5.65
N PRO A 333 -9.68 20.23 4.40
CA PRO A 333 -8.42 20.87 4.01
C PRO A 333 -8.11 22.15 4.82
N ASP A 334 -9.12 22.89 5.21
CA ASP A 334 -8.99 24.15 5.95
C ASP A 334 -8.40 23.96 7.35
N ASP A 335 -8.60 22.78 7.95
CA ASP A 335 -8.06 22.45 9.27
C ASP A 335 -6.57 22.10 9.25
N LEU A 336 -5.97 21.86 8.06
CA LEU A 336 -4.59 21.38 7.95
C LEU A 336 -3.55 22.39 8.46
N ALA A 337 -3.80 23.69 8.31
CA ALA A 337 -2.84 24.74 8.65
C ALA A 337 -2.39 24.68 10.12
N GLY A 338 -3.32 24.64 11.05
CA GLY A 338 -3.03 24.52 12.48
C GLY A 338 -2.35 23.22 12.85
N LEU A 339 -2.73 22.11 12.18
CA LEU A 339 -2.19 20.78 12.44
C LEU A 339 -0.74 20.61 11.97
N VAL A 340 -0.35 21.27 10.87
CA VAL A 340 1.05 21.30 10.42
C VAL A 340 1.96 21.97 11.45
N GLN A 341 1.50 23.06 12.06
CA GLN A 341 2.23 23.72 13.14
C GLN A 341 2.31 22.85 14.39
N ALA A 342 1.20 22.24 14.78
CA ALA A 342 1.12 21.34 15.94
C ALA A 342 1.99 20.09 15.80
N ALA A 343 2.22 19.59 14.58
CA ALA A 343 3.04 18.41 14.33
C ALA A 343 4.49 18.55 14.81
N GLY A 344 5.03 19.76 14.83
CA GLY A 344 6.38 20.01 15.36
C GLY A 344 6.53 19.76 16.87
N LYS A 345 5.44 19.54 17.60
CA LYS A 345 5.43 19.21 19.04
C LYS A 345 5.43 17.69 19.30
N ILE A 346 5.26 16.88 18.27
CA ILE A 346 5.26 15.41 18.40
C ILE A 346 6.70 14.91 18.56
N ASP A 347 6.92 14.06 19.56
CA ASP A 347 8.22 13.39 19.71
C ASP A 347 8.41 12.37 18.58
N PRO A 348 9.47 12.49 17.76
CA PRO A 348 9.80 11.52 16.72
C PRO A 348 9.89 10.06 17.20
N ARG A 349 10.23 9.85 18.46
CA ARG A 349 10.31 8.50 19.06
C ARG A 349 8.96 7.81 19.10
N GLU A 350 7.88 8.54 19.37
CA GLU A 350 6.53 7.98 19.36
C GLU A 350 6.15 7.39 18.00
N CYS A 351 6.55 8.04 16.91
CA CYS A 351 6.37 7.53 15.55
C CYS A 351 7.15 6.22 15.35
N CYS A 352 8.43 6.20 15.74
CA CYS A 352 9.30 5.03 15.63
C CYS A 352 8.79 3.85 16.45
N GLU A 353 8.35 4.09 17.70
CA GLU A 353 7.80 3.06 18.59
C GLU A 353 6.52 2.46 18.03
N GLN A 354 5.60 3.29 17.54
CA GLN A 354 4.39 2.80 16.88
C GLN A 354 4.73 1.94 15.67
N ALA A 355 5.66 2.39 14.83
CA ALA A 355 6.05 1.66 13.63
C ALA A 355 6.70 0.31 13.99
N ALA A 356 7.64 0.29 14.95
CA ALA A 356 8.29 -0.93 15.42
C ALA A 356 7.31 -1.94 16.01
N ARG A 357 6.29 -1.47 16.73
CA ARG A 357 5.27 -2.32 17.34
C ARG A 357 4.28 -2.89 16.33
N ARG A 358 3.88 -2.12 15.29
CA ARG A 358 2.72 -2.45 14.45
C ARG A 358 3.05 -2.80 13.00
N PHE A 359 4.13 -2.27 12.44
CA PHE A 359 4.34 -2.25 10.99
C PHE A 359 5.63 -2.91 10.54
N THR A 360 6.19 -3.82 11.36
CA THR A 360 7.33 -4.65 10.93
C THR A 360 6.87 -5.79 10.03
N PRO A 361 7.75 -6.27 9.11
CA PRO A 361 7.47 -7.47 8.32
C PRO A 361 7.11 -8.69 9.17
N ALA A 362 7.72 -8.85 10.34
CA ALA A 362 7.43 -9.97 11.26
C ALA A 362 5.98 -9.91 11.79
N VAL A 363 5.47 -8.72 12.15
CA VAL A 363 4.07 -8.52 12.58
C VAL A 363 3.11 -8.84 11.43
N MET A 364 3.41 -8.40 10.22
CA MET A 364 2.61 -8.70 9.04
C MET A 364 2.59 -10.21 8.76
N ALA A 365 3.75 -10.87 8.78
CA ALA A 365 3.86 -12.30 8.51
C ALA A 365 3.13 -13.16 9.55
N ALA A 366 3.20 -12.80 10.84
CA ALA A 366 2.46 -13.51 11.88
C ALA A 366 0.93 -13.46 11.63
N ARG A 367 0.41 -12.29 11.23
CA ARG A 367 -1.01 -12.15 10.89
C ARG A 367 -1.39 -12.96 9.64
N TYR A 368 -0.54 -13.00 8.62
CA TYR A 368 -0.80 -13.85 7.45
C TYR A 368 -0.71 -15.33 7.79
N ALA A 369 0.23 -15.76 8.63
CA ALA A 369 0.31 -17.15 9.09
C ALA A 369 -0.98 -17.57 9.81
N ASP A 370 -1.54 -16.73 10.68
CA ASP A 370 -2.84 -16.96 11.32
C ASP A 370 -3.99 -17.06 10.31
N LEU A 371 -4.01 -16.18 9.29
CA LEU A 371 -5.01 -16.24 8.21
C LEU A 371 -4.87 -17.52 7.39
N TYR A 372 -3.65 -17.97 7.09
CA TYR A 372 -3.43 -19.22 6.33
C TYR A 372 -4.02 -20.42 7.06
N GLU A 373 -3.77 -20.56 8.36
CA GLU A 373 -4.34 -21.67 9.14
C GLU A 373 -5.88 -21.61 9.17
N GLN A 374 -6.47 -20.44 9.28
CA GLN A 374 -7.93 -20.28 9.23
C GLN A 374 -8.50 -20.64 7.86
N VAL A 375 -7.84 -20.24 6.76
CA VAL A 375 -8.28 -20.54 5.39
C VAL A 375 -8.14 -22.04 5.10
N ILE A 376 -7.02 -22.66 5.48
CA ILE A 376 -6.75 -24.09 5.26
C ILE A 376 -7.72 -24.96 6.06
N SER A 377 -7.98 -24.60 7.33
CA SER A 377 -8.91 -25.36 8.20
C SER A 377 -10.39 -25.17 7.87
N GLY A 378 -10.72 -24.22 7.01
CA GLY A 378 -12.10 -23.86 6.68
C GLY A 378 -12.87 -23.18 7.84
N THR A 379 -12.21 -22.82 8.94
CA THR A 379 -12.86 -22.29 10.17
C THR A 379 -13.10 -20.76 10.09
N GLY A 380 -12.56 -20.08 9.11
CA GLY A 380 -12.47 -18.62 9.07
C GLY A 380 -13.75 -17.84 8.71
N GLY A 381 -14.77 -18.50 8.14
CA GLY A 381 -15.91 -17.77 7.57
C GLY A 381 -16.85 -17.09 8.58
N LYS A 382 -17.11 -17.72 9.72
CA LYS A 382 -18.09 -17.22 10.70
C LYS A 382 -17.44 -16.37 11.79
N ALA A 383 -16.33 -16.80 12.34
CA ALA A 383 -15.62 -16.10 13.41
C ALA A 383 -14.90 -14.82 12.96
N ALA A 384 -14.56 -14.69 11.68
CA ALA A 384 -13.97 -13.46 11.13
C ALA A 384 -15.06 -12.41 10.83
N ALA A 385 -16.24 -12.84 10.35
CA ALA A 385 -17.39 -11.97 10.17
C ALA A 385 -17.88 -11.40 11.50
N ASP A 386 -17.96 -12.23 12.55
CA ASP A 386 -18.39 -11.82 13.89
C ASP A 386 -17.39 -10.84 14.54
N ARG A 387 -16.07 -11.09 14.41
CA ARG A 387 -15.02 -10.15 14.87
C ARG A 387 -14.99 -8.83 14.10
N PHE A 388 -15.35 -8.86 12.82
CA PHE A 388 -15.48 -7.64 12.02
C PHE A 388 -16.69 -6.81 12.46
N VAL A 389 -17.81 -7.46 12.79
CA VAL A 389 -18.98 -6.80 13.38
C VAL A 389 -18.64 -6.24 14.76
N ASP A 390 -17.93 -6.98 15.60
CA ASP A 390 -17.46 -6.51 16.92
C ASP A 390 -16.48 -5.33 16.78
N TYR A 391 -15.56 -5.36 15.81
CA TYR A 391 -14.67 -4.23 15.55
C TYR A 391 -15.42 -2.99 15.07
N LEU A 392 -16.45 -3.14 14.22
CA LEU A 392 -17.29 -2.02 13.80
C LEU A 392 -18.16 -1.45 14.94
N GLN A 393 -18.50 -2.29 15.93
CA GLN A 393 -19.25 -1.87 17.13
C GLN A 393 -18.36 -1.29 18.23
N THR A 394 -17.07 -1.69 18.26
CA THR A 394 -16.10 -1.29 19.31
C THR A 394 -15.05 -0.30 18.81
N ALA A 395 -14.92 -0.10 17.48
CA ALA A 395 -14.13 1.01 16.96
C ALA A 395 -14.69 2.30 17.53
N PRO A 396 -13.89 3.16 18.19
CA PRO A 396 -14.37 4.39 18.76
C PRO A 396 -14.94 5.26 17.63
N ILE A 397 -16.26 5.20 17.48
CA ILE A 397 -17.00 6.31 16.88
C ILE A 397 -16.77 7.41 17.89
N GLU A 398 -15.88 8.35 17.60
CA GLU A 398 -15.69 9.53 18.44
C GLU A 398 -17.07 10.14 18.69
N LYS A 399 -17.58 9.93 19.90
CA LYS A 399 -18.59 10.81 20.45
C LYS A 399 -17.96 12.20 20.41
N GLU A 400 -18.68 13.13 19.84
CA GLU A 400 -18.37 14.55 19.80
C GLU A 400 -17.71 15.01 21.10
N ALA A 401 -16.39 15.09 21.12
CA ALA A 401 -15.66 15.83 22.10
C ALA A 401 -15.53 17.27 21.56
N GLY A 402 -16.54 18.07 21.83
CA GLY A 402 -16.37 19.51 21.82
C GLY A 402 -15.29 19.87 22.83
N ASN A 403 -14.09 20.12 22.32
CA ASN A 403 -13.10 20.99 22.94
C ASN A 403 -12.05 21.33 21.90
N THR A 404 -12.28 22.42 21.20
CA THR A 404 -11.23 23.18 20.54
C THR A 404 -10.36 23.75 21.66
N PRO A 405 -9.04 23.51 21.71
CA PRO A 405 -8.21 24.22 22.64
C PRO A 405 -8.21 25.71 22.25
N GLU A 406 -8.69 26.57 23.15
CA GLU A 406 -8.46 28.01 23.05
C GLU A 406 -6.95 28.25 22.94
N ILE A 407 -6.57 28.84 21.83
CA ILE A 407 -5.20 29.32 21.60
C ILE A 407 -5.10 30.68 22.29
N ALA A 408 -4.44 30.69 23.44
CA ALA A 408 -3.92 31.90 24.05
C ALA A 408 -2.53 32.25 23.48
#